data_6ff63c1fc0d69c58a6070b14d708adf6
#
_entry.id   6ff63c1fc0d69c58a6070b14d708adf6
#
_cell.length_a   1.000
_cell.length_b   1.000
_cell.length_c   1.000
_cell.angle_alpha   90.00
_cell.angle_beta   90.00
_cell.angle_gamma   90.00
#
_symmetry.space_group_name_H-M   'P 1'
#
loop_
_entity.id
_entity.type
_entity.pdbx_description
1 polymer ?
#
loop_
_entity_poly.entity_id
_entity_poly.type
_entity_poly.pdbx_seq_one_letter_code
_entity_poly.pdbx_strand_id
1 'polypeptide(L)'
;MVHRAEKGYILPGQMNLLFSLEETAARLSRGHAAYLSALDMKNSFTGKLLKPSLKSDMTVKSISSYNNSFESLVQDLKRYKKNKYRILLLSGSRTRAERLARDLQDAELTAFYSGDPERELQPGEIMTCYGRVFRGFEYPLLKFAVISESDIFGSEKKKRKKKKTYEGRKINDFNELS
;
A
#
# COMPACT_ATOMS: atom_id res chain seq x y z
N MET A 1 29.31 10.62 -1.17
CA MET A 1 29.58 11.54 -0.10
C MET A 1 30.99 12.12 -0.18
N VAL A 2 32.05 11.33 -0.24
CA VAL A 2 33.45 11.78 -0.33
C VAL A 2 33.62 12.88 -1.37
N HIS A 3 33.24 12.67 -2.61
CA HIS A 3 33.33 13.65 -3.71
C HIS A 3 32.59 15.00 -3.43
N ARG A 4 31.53 14.99 -2.61
CA ARG A 4 30.83 16.24 -2.22
C ARG A 4 31.56 16.98 -1.09
N ALA A 5 32.24 16.24 -0.22
CA ALA A 5 33.08 16.84 0.82
C ALA A 5 34.32 17.46 0.20
N GLU A 6 34.99 16.78 -0.74
CA GLU A 6 36.15 17.32 -1.49
C GLU A 6 35.80 18.61 -2.24
N LYS A 7 34.58 18.74 -2.73
CA LYS A 7 34.07 19.96 -3.40
C LYS A 7 33.55 21.03 -2.43
N GLY A 8 33.64 20.81 -1.11
CA GLY A 8 33.17 21.76 -0.11
C GLY A 8 31.63 21.88 0.02
N TYR A 9 30.86 20.99 -0.59
CA TYR A 9 29.37 21.00 -0.49
C TYR A 9 28.84 20.45 0.83
N ILE A 10 29.66 19.73 1.57
CA ILE A 10 29.35 19.21 2.90
C ILE A 10 30.55 19.34 3.81
N LEU A 11 30.33 19.63 5.08
CA LEU A 11 31.40 19.74 6.08
C LEU A 11 31.94 18.34 6.43
N PRO A 12 33.24 18.21 6.75
CA PRO A 12 33.82 16.90 7.11
C PRO A 12 33.09 16.19 8.25
N GLY A 13 32.60 16.89 9.26
CA GLY A 13 31.83 16.34 10.36
C GLY A 13 30.45 15.76 9.93
N GLN A 14 29.91 16.22 8.82
CA GLN A 14 28.63 15.68 8.30
C GLN A 14 28.77 14.29 7.67
N MET A 15 29.97 13.87 7.34
CA MET A 15 30.25 12.52 6.85
C MET A 15 30.02 11.47 7.93
N ASN A 16 30.19 11.83 9.20
CA ASN A 16 30.03 10.93 10.35
C ASN A 16 28.57 10.81 10.83
N LEU A 17 27.65 11.55 10.21
CA LEU A 17 26.21 11.48 10.54
C LEU A 17 25.50 10.30 9.90
N LEU A 18 26.13 9.61 8.94
CA LEU A 18 25.54 8.50 8.19
C LEU A 18 26.35 7.22 8.43
N PHE A 19 25.62 6.15 8.59
CA PHE A 19 26.23 4.82 8.63
C PHE A 19 26.55 4.34 7.20
N SER A 20 27.62 3.58 7.06
CA SER A 20 27.90 2.86 5.81
C SER A 20 26.84 1.77 5.59
N LEU A 21 26.78 1.24 4.35
CA LEU A 21 25.87 0.12 4.06
C LEU A 21 26.22 -1.12 4.87
N GLU A 22 27.51 -1.39 5.06
CA GLU A 22 28.03 -2.51 5.84
C GLU A 22 27.64 -2.36 7.32
N GLU A 23 27.83 -1.17 7.90
CA GLU A 23 27.42 -0.89 9.28
C GLU A 23 25.91 -1.01 9.46
N THR A 24 25.13 -0.51 8.49
CA THR A 24 23.67 -0.62 8.50
C THR A 24 23.25 -2.09 8.44
N ALA A 25 23.83 -2.87 7.52
CA ALA A 25 23.55 -4.31 7.40
C ALA A 25 23.94 -5.07 8.67
N ALA A 26 25.10 -4.76 9.26
CA ALA A 26 25.54 -5.40 10.51
C ALA A 26 24.61 -5.06 11.70
N ARG A 27 24.04 -3.85 11.75
CA ARG A 27 23.05 -3.47 12.78
C ARG A 27 21.71 -4.18 12.57
N LEU A 28 21.22 -4.26 11.32
CA LEU A 28 19.99 -4.96 10.98
C LEU A 28 20.10 -6.47 11.25
N SER A 29 21.26 -7.05 11.06
CA SER A 29 21.50 -8.49 11.30
C SER A 29 21.50 -8.90 12.77
N ARG A 30 21.54 -7.95 13.71
CA ARG A 30 21.52 -8.23 15.16
C ARG A 30 20.11 -8.49 15.71
N GLY A 31 19.08 -8.17 14.94
CA GLY A 31 17.68 -8.31 15.33
C GLY A 31 16.87 -9.16 14.37
N HIS A 32 15.58 -9.26 14.62
CA HIS A 32 14.63 -9.84 13.67
C HIS A 32 14.34 -8.83 12.58
N ALA A 33 14.56 -9.21 11.32
CA ALA A 33 14.31 -8.35 10.17
C ALA A 33 13.58 -9.12 9.07
N ALA A 34 12.63 -8.46 8.42
CA ALA A 34 11.97 -8.94 7.21
C ALA A 34 12.37 -8.06 6.02
N TYR A 35 12.82 -8.69 4.96
CA TYR A 35 13.22 -8.02 3.73
C TYR A 35 12.18 -8.30 2.66
N LEU A 36 11.55 -7.23 2.14
CA LEU A 36 10.56 -7.30 1.08
C LEU A 36 11.17 -6.77 -0.21
N SER A 37 11.11 -7.57 -1.27
CA SER A 37 11.64 -7.20 -2.57
C SER A 37 10.69 -7.65 -3.69
N ALA A 38 10.48 -6.80 -4.68
CA ALA A 38 9.71 -7.14 -5.88
C ALA A 38 10.50 -8.01 -6.87
N LEU A 39 11.82 -8.04 -6.76
CA LEU A 39 12.73 -8.80 -7.62
C LEU A 39 13.66 -9.67 -6.79
N ASP A 40 14.16 -10.76 -7.38
CA ASP A 40 15.16 -11.59 -6.72
C ASP A 40 16.47 -10.80 -6.51
N MET A 41 16.89 -10.69 -5.26
CA MET A 41 18.05 -9.91 -4.85
C MET A 41 19.36 -10.68 -4.86
N LYS A 42 19.38 -11.94 -5.31
CA LYS A 42 20.56 -12.82 -5.24
C LYS A 42 21.84 -12.18 -5.77
N ASN A 43 21.75 -11.43 -6.86
CA ASN A 43 22.88 -10.81 -7.54
C ASN A 43 23.06 -9.33 -7.21
N SER A 44 22.21 -8.74 -6.36
CA SER A 44 22.35 -7.35 -5.92
C SER A 44 23.39 -7.23 -4.81
N PHE A 45 24.00 -6.05 -4.70
CA PHE A 45 24.91 -5.74 -3.59
C PHE A 45 24.22 -5.93 -2.23
N THR A 46 22.97 -5.48 -2.12
CA THR A 46 22.14 -5.62 -0.91
C THR A 46 21.86 -7.09 -0.59
N GLY A 47 21.61 -7.92 -1.59
CA GLY A 47 21.38 -9.37 -1.41
C GLY A 47 22.59 -10.12 -0.91
N LYS A 48 23.81 -9.61 -1.19
CA LYS A 48 25.06 -10.19 -0.67
C LYS A 48 25.32 -9.80 0.79
N LEU A 49 24.87 -8.62 1.21
CA LEU A 49 25.03 -8.11 2.58
C LEU A 49 23.97 -8.68 3.53
N LEU A 50 22.74 -8.82 3.03
CA LEU A 50 21.61 -9.33 3.80
C LEU A 50 21.47 -10.83 3.54
N LYS A 51 21.77 -11.64 4.54
CA LYS A 51 21.70 -13.10 4.46
C LYS A 51 20.46 -13.60 5.21
N PRO A 52 19.28 -13.64 4.57
CA PRO A 52 18.06 -14.11 5.25
C PRO A 52 18.19 -15.60 5.58
N SER A 53 17.74 -15.99 6.77
CA SER A 53 17.66 -17.39 7.20
C SER A 53 16.53 -18.14 6.51
N LEU A 54 15.47 -17.42 6.13
CA LEU A 54 14.32 -17.96 5.41
C LEU A 54 14.00 -17.05 4.22
N LYS A 55 13.72 -17.66 3.07
CA LYS A 55 13.21 -16.96 1.87
C LYS A 55 11.88 -17.58 1.47
N SER A 56 10.89 -16.75 1.18
CA SER A 56 9.61 -17.18 0.66
C SER A 56 9.23 -16.31 -0.53
N ASP A 57 8.77 -16.93 -1.59
CA ASP A 57 8.26 -16.22 -2.77
C ASP A 57 6.72 -16.15 -2.68
N MET A 58 6.19 -14.93 -2.82
CA MET A 58 4.76 -14.68 -2.76
C MET A 58 4.26 -14.18 -4.12
N THR A 59 3.38 -14.96 -4.76
CA THR A 59 2.72 -14.51 -5.99
C THR A 59 1.55 -13.60 -5.63
N VAL A 60 1.66 -12.33 -5.99
CA VAL A 60 0.62 -11.32 -5.78
C VAL A 60 0.22 -10.73 -7.13
N LYS A 61 -1.09 -10.61 -7.38
CA LYS A 61 -1.63 -9.92 -8.54
C LYS A 61 -2.38 -8.67 -8.10
N SER A 62 -2.29 -7.61 -8.88
CA SER A 62 -3.12 -6.42 -8.68
C SER A 62 -4.54 -6.66 -9.15
N ILE A 63 -5.52 -6.12 -8.44
CA ILE A 63 -6.90 -6.07 -8.89
C ILE A 63 -7.03 -4.99 -9.96
N SER A 64 -7.74 -5.30 -11.05
CA SER A 64 -8.08 -4.31 -12.07
C SER A 64 -9.15 -3.36 -11.56
N SER A 65 -9.07 -2.08 -11.95
CA SER A 65 -10.11 -1.12 -11.60
C SER A 65 -11.42 -1.45 -12.31
N TYR A 66 -12.51 -1.40 -11.57
CA TYR A 66 -13.88 -1.63 -12.10
C TYR A 66 -14.48 -0.37 -12.72
N ASN A 67 -13.85 0.82 -12.54
CA ASN A 67 -14.27 2.08 -13.15
C ASN A 67 -15.78 2.40 -12.98
N ASN A 68 -16.30 2.23 -11.77
CA ASN A 68 -17.72 2.34 -11.42
C ASN A 68 -18.65 1.29 -12.07
N SER A 69 -18.11 0.24 -12.68
CA SER A 69 -18.95 -0.85 -13.21
C SER A 69 -19.24 -1.86 -12.10
N PHE A 70 -20.40 -1.72 -11.47
CA PHE A 70 -20.85 -2.66 -10.45
C PHE A 70 -21.09 -4.06 -11.03
N GLU A 71 -21.55 -4.14 -12.27
CA GLU A 71 -21.76 -5.41 -12.98
C GLU A 71 -20.45 -6.20 -13.14
N SER A 72 -19.36 -5.51 -13.52
CA SER A 72 -18.04 -6.13 -13.65
C SER A 72 -17.53 -6.65 -12.31
N LEU A 73 -17.76 -5.89 -11.23
CA LEU A 73 -17.44 -6.33 -9.86
C LEU A 73 -18.23 -7.61 -9.51
N VAL A 74 -19.54 -7.62 -9.75
CA VAL A 74 -20.40 -8.78 -9.46
C VAL A 74 -19.96 -10.03 -10.24
N GLN A 75 -19.61 -9.88 -11.52
CA GLN A 75 -19.08 -10.98 -12.33
C GLN A 75 -17.78 -11.55 -11.77
N ASP A 76 -16.84 -10.69 -11.40
CA ASP A 76 -15.58 -11.12 -10.80
C ASP A 76 -15.80 -11.78 -9.42
N LEU A 77 -16.69 -11.24 -8.59
CA LEU A 77 -17.04 -11.84 -7.31
C LEU A 77 -17.68 -13.22 -7.46
N LYS A 78 -18.56 -13.40 -8.45
CA LYS A 78 -19.13 -14.73 -8.79
C LYS A 78 -18.02 -15.71 -9.20
N ARG A 79 -17.05 -15.26 -10.00
CA ARG A 79 -15.88 -16.06 -10.40
C ARG A 79 -15.01 -16.44 -9.20
N TYR A 80 -14.67 -15.48 -8.34
CA TYR A 80 -13.89 -15.71 -7.12
C TYR A 80 -14.61 -16.69 -6.18
N LYS A 81 -15.91 -16.50 -5.95
CA LYS A 81 -16.73 -17.37 -5.13
C LYS A 81 -16.75 -18.82 -5.65
N LYS A 82 -16.94 -18.99 -6.97
CA LYS A 82 -16.88 -20.31 -7.63
C LYS A 82 -15.54 -21.01 -7.39
N ASN A 83 -14.44 -20.26 -7.38
CA ASN A 83 -13.08 -20.75 -7.14
C ASN A 83 -12.73 -20.87 -5.65
N LYS A 84 -13.71 -20.68 -4.74
CA LYS A 84 -13.53 -20.78 -3.29
C LYS A 84 -12.52 -19.77 -2.72
N TYR A 85 -12.47 -18.59 -3.29
CA TYR A 85 -11.70 -17.50 -2.73
C TYR A 85 -12.37 -16.95 -1.45
N ARG A 86 -11.55 -16.50 -0.52
CA ARG A 86 -11.94 -15.64 0.60
C ARG A 86 -11.84 -14.20 0.11
N ILE A 87 -12.93 -13.45 0.16
CA ILE A 87 -13.02 -12.14 -0.50
C ILE A 87 -13.31 -11.07 0.54
N LEU A 88 -12.41 -10.09 0.63
CA LEU A 88 -12.52 -8.94 1.52
C LEU A 88 -12.70 -7.67 0.71
N LEU A 89 -13.81 -6.96 0.95
CA LEU A 89 -14.09 -5.66 0.35
C LEU A 89 -13.91 -4.57 1.39
N LEU A 90 -13.03 -3.61 1.11
CA LEU A 90 -12.69 -2.53 2.03
C LEU A 90 -13.34 -1.22 1.60
N SER A 91 -14.09 -0.61 2.51
CA SER A 91 -14.71 0.70 2.32
C SER A 91 -14.22 1.72 3.32
N GLY A 92 -14.20 2.99 2.90
CA GLY A 92 -13.69 4.09 3.71
C GLY A 92 -14.56 4.50 4.91
N SER A 93 -15.75 3.89 5.08
CA SER A 93 -16.59 4.05 6.27
C SER A 93 -17.45 2.81 6.52
N ARG A 94 -17.90 2.63 7.76
CA ARG A 94 -18.81 1.54 8.15
C ARG A 94 -20.10 1.56 7.33
N THR A 95 -20.75 2.71 7.24
CA THR A 95 -22.02 2.86 6.51
C THR A 95 -21.89 2.46 5.04
N ARG A 96 -20.76 2.80 4.40
CA ARG A 96 -20.50 2.38 3.02
C ARG A 96 -20.25 0.88 2.92
N ALA A 97 -19.53 0.28 3.86
CA ALA A 97 -19.30 -1.16 3.89
C ALA A 97 -20.62 -1.93 4.06
N GLU A 98 -21.49 -1.50 4.98
CA GLU A 98 -22.81 -2.10 5.20
C GLU A 98 -23.71 -1.95 3.94
N ARG A 99 -23.69 -0.77 3.31
CA ARG A 99 -24.42 -0.54 2.07
C ARG A 99 -23.93 -1.44 0.96
N LEU A 100 -22.60 -1.53 0.77
CA LEU A 100 -22.00 -2.40 -0.25
C LEU A 100 -22.39 -3.86 -0.04
N ALA A 101 -22.47 -4.33 1.22
CA ALA A 101 -22.95 -5.69 1.50
C ALA A 101 -24.39 -5.90 1.03
N ARG A 102 -25.29 -4.93 1.27
CA ARG A 102 -26.70 -4.99 0.81
C ARG A 102 -26.80 -4.93 -0.71
N ASP A 103 -26.08 -4.00 -1.36
CA ASP A 103 -26.07 -3.89 -2.82
C ASP A 103 -25.59 -5.21 -3.48
N LEU A 104 -24.65 -5.93 -2.84
CA LEU A 104 -24.20 -7.24 -3.31
C LEU A 104 -25.23 -8.35 -3.04
N GLN A 105 -25.96 -8.29 -1.92
CA GLN A 105 -27.06 -9.21 -1.64
C GLN A 105 -28.19 -9.04 -2.65
N ASP A 106 -28.52 -7.80 -3.02
CA ASP A 106 -29.51 -7.48 -4.06
C ASP A 106 -29.08 -8.03 -5.45
N ALA A 107 -27.75 -8.17 -5.66
CA ALA A 107 -27.17 -8.83 -6.83
C ALA A 107 -27.01 -10.36 -6.68
N GLU A 108 -27.74 -10.98 -5.74
CA GLU A 108 -27.75 -12.43 -5.49
C GLU A 108 -26.40 -13.01 -4.99
N LEU A 109 -25.55 -12.18 -4.41
CA LEU A 109 -24.32 -12.62 -3.76
C LEU A 109 -24.52 -12.73 -2.23
N THR A 110 -24.05 -13.81 -1.63
CA THR A 110 -24.01 -13.94 -0.16
C THR A 110 -22.85 -13.14 0.38
N ALA A 111 -23.04 -11.82 0.50
CA ALA A 111 -22.09 -10.90 1.12
C ALA A 111 -22.61 -10.47 2.49
N PHE A 112 -21.70 -10.17 3.42
CA PHE A 112 -22.05 -9.67 4.75
C PHE A 112 -21.04 -8.63 5.21
N TYR A 113 -21.50 -7.72 6.08
CA TYR A 113 -20.64 -6.79 6.77
C TYR A 113 -20.15 -7.40 8.09
N SER A 114 -18.87 -7.21 8.41
CA SER A 114 -18.32 -7.48 9.73
C SER A 114 -17.52 -6.30 10.24
N GLY A 115 -17.75 -5.92 11.49
CA GLY A 115 -16.92 -4.97 12.23
C GLY A 115 -15.96 -5.65 13.20
N ASP A 116 -15.99 -6.97 13.26
CA ASP A 116 -15.16 -7.78 14.15
C ASP A 116 -13.81 -8.08 13.45
N PRO A 117 -12.67 -7.61 14.01
CA PRO A 117 -11.35 -7.85 13.45
C PRO A 117 -10.91 -9.32 13.57
N GLU A 118 -11.47 -10.09 14.50
CA GLU A 118 -11.13 -11.50 14.71
C GLU A 118 -11.95 -12.45 13.83
N ARG A 119 -12.92 -11.91 13.06
CA ARG A 119 -13.76 -12.73 12.17
C ARG A 119 -12.95 -13.32 11.03
N GLU A 120 -12.74 -14.61 11.04
CA GLU A 120 -12.11 -15.36 9.96
C GLU A 120 -13.04 -15.52 8.75
N LEU A 121 -12.50 -15.26 7.57
CA LEU A 121 -13.17 -15.49 6.29
C LEU A 121 -13.08 -16.96 5.88
N GLN A 122 -14.21 -17.56 5.55
CA GLN A 122 -14.26 -18.92 5.04
C GLN A 122 -14.18 -18.96 3.49
N PRO A 123 -13.73 -20.07 2.90
CA PRO A 123 -13.68 -20.23 1.45
C PRO A 123 -15.04 -19.99 0.78
N GLY A 124 -15.09 -19.05 -0.15
CA GLY A 124 -16.30 -18.66 -0.88
C GLY A 124 -17.12 -17.57 -0.20
N GLU A 125 -16.71 -17.07 0.97
CA GLU A 125 -17.35 -15.93 1.63
C GLU A 125 -16.89 -14.61 1.02
N ILE A 126 -17.83 -13.65 1.04
CA ILE A 126 -17.59 -12.24 0.66
C ILE A 126 -17.91 -11.38 1.89
N MET A 127 -16.90 -10.79 2.47
CA MET A 127 -17.05 -9.92 3.62
C MET A 127 -16.74 -8.47 3.24
N THR A 128 -17.57 -7.56 3.67
CA THR A 128 -17.31 -6.13 3.60
C THR A 128 -16.91 -5.62 4.99
N CYS A 129 -15.93 -4.75 5.06
CA CYS A 129 -15.55 -4.12 6.32
C CYS A 129 -15.02 -2.70 6.13
N TYR A 130 -14.89 -1.98 7.24
CA TYR A 130 -14.21 -0.70 7.26
C TYR A 130 -12.70 -0.91 7.19
N GLY A 131 -12.07 -0.25 6.24
CA GLY A 131 -10.62 -0.29 6.09
C GLY A 131 -10.17 0.43 4.82
N ARG A 132 -8.88 0.62 4.70
CA ARG A 132 -8.29 1.27 3.53
C ARG A 132 -7.00 0.58 3.13
N VAL A 133 -6.92 0.23 1.85
CA VAL A 133 -5.68 -0.10 1.16
C VAL A 133 -5.57 0.79 -0.07
N PHE A 134 -4.37 1.05 -0.51
CA PHE A 134 -4.14 1.92 -1.67
C PHE A 134 -4.69 1.30 -2.96
N ARG A 135 -4.50 0.00 -3.13
CA ARG A 135 -5.05 -0.83 -4.21
C ARG A 135 -5.35 -2.21 -3.68
N GLY A 136 -6.36 -2.83 -4.25
CA GLY A 136 -6.66 -4.23 -4.02
C GLY A 136 -5.61 -5.16 -4.61
N PHE A 137 -5.57 -6.35 -4.09
CA PHE A 137 -4.63 -7.39 -4.48
C PHE A 137 -5.25 -8.79 -4.35
N GLU A 138 -4.66 -9.72 -5.07
CA GLU A 138 -5.04 -11.12 -5.08
C GLU A 138 -3.81 -11.98 -4.74
N TYR A 139 -3.98 -12.92 -3.84
CA TYR A 139 -3.06 -14.03 -3.58
C TYR A 139 -3.63 -15.32 -4.17
N PRO A 140 -3.31 -15.69 -5.42
CA PRO A 140 -3.93 -16.85 -6.08
C PRO A 140 -3.68 -18.16 -5.35
N LEU A 141 -2.47 -18.36 -4.84
CA LEU A 141 -2.11 -19.59 -4.11
C LEU A 141 -2.86 -19.74 -2.79
N LEU A 142 -3.20 -18.63 -2.14
CA LEU A 142 -3.97 -18.62 -0.89
C LEU A 142 -5.48 -18.52 -1.14
N LYS A 143 -5.89 -18.35 -2.40
CA LYS A 143 -7.28 -18.06 -2.77
C LYS A 143 -7.87 -16.93 -1.93
N PHE A 144 -7.15 -15.83 -1.85
CA PHE A 144 -7.53 -14.66 -1.07
C PHE A 144 -7.47 -13.41 -1.94
N ALA A 145 -8.53 -12.60 -1.91
CA ALA A 145 -8.62 -11.35 -2.67
C ALA A 145 -9.08 -10.22 -1.75
N VAL A 146 -8.42 -9.09 -1.86
CA VAL A 146 -8.79 -7.83 -1.20
C VAL A 146 -9.11 -6.82 -2.28
N ILE A 147 -10.31 -6.26 -2.26
CA ILE A 147 -10.78 -5.23 -3.20
C ILE A 147 -11.05 -3.97 -2.41
N SER A 148 -10.48 -2.86 -2.84
CA SER A 148 -10.67 -1.57 -2.18
C SER A 148 -11.79 -0.76 -2.82
N GLU A 149 -12.34 0.18 -2.07
CA GLU A 149 -13.31 1.15 -2.59
C GLU A 149 -12.76 1.92 -3.80
N SER A 150 -11.45 2.22 -3.82
CA SER A 150 -10.80 2.89 -4.95
C SER A 150 -10.70 2.03 -6.22
N ASP A 151 -10.69 0.70 -6.09
CA ASP A 151 -10.75 -0.19 -7.26
C ASP A 151 -12.16 -0.24 -7.84
N ILE A 152 -13.19 -0.11 -6.99
CA ILE A 152 -14.60 -0.16 -7.41
C ILE A 152 -15.00 1.16 -8.06
N PHE A 153 -14.79 2.28 -7.37
CA PHE A 153 -15.32 3.61 -7.73
C PHE A 153 -14.27 4.54 -8.35
N GLY A 154 -13.02 4.08 -8.49
CA GLY A 154 -11.89 4.92 -8.87
C GLY A 154 -11.37 5.77 -7.69
N SER A 155 -10.11 6.19 -7.78
CA SER A 155 -9.56 7.13 -6.81
C SER A 155 -10.14 8.53 -7.07
N GLU A 156 -10.84 9.11 -6.12
CA GLU A 156 -11.10 10.56 -6.15
C GLU A 156 -9.77 11.28 -6.31
N LYS A 157 -9.55 11.89 -7.48
CA LYS A 157 -8.43 12.82 -7.64
C LYS A 157 -8.69 13.95 -6.65
N LYS A 158 -8.05 13.90 -5.47
CA LYS A 158 -8.01 15.07 -4.58
C LYS A 158 -7.52 16.22 -5.43
N LYS A 159 -8.41 17.14 -5.82
CA LYS A 159 -8.02 18.42 -6.42
C LYS A 159 -7.00 19.00 -5.46
N ARG A 160 -5.71 19.00 -5.83
CA ARG A 160 -4.69 19.70 -5.07
C ARG A 160 -5.20 21.12 -4.92
N LYS A 161 -5.60 21.49 -3.70
CA LYS A 161 -5.83 22.91 -3.39
C LYS A 161 -4.56 23.60 -3.83
N LYS A 162 -4.66 24.47 -4.87
CA LYS A 162 -3.54 25.33 -5.26
C LYS A 162 -3.08 25.99 -3.96
N LYS A 163 -1.85 25.72 -3.52
CA LYS A 163 -1.26 26.48 -2.44
C LYS A 163 -1.41 27.93 -2.86
N LYS A 164 -2.13 28.75 -2.09
CA LYS A 164 -2.12 30.18 -2.28
C LYS A 164 -0.65 30.56 -2.20
N THR A 165 -0.08 30.93 -3.33
CA THR A 165 1.25 31.54 -3.38
C THR A 165 1.05 32.87 -2.66
N TYR A 166 1.55 32.98 -1.47
CA TYR A 166 1.64 34.30 -0.82
C TYR A 166 2.65 35.07 -1.67
N GLU A 167 2.18 36.07 -2.37
CA GLU A 167 3.03 37.07 -2.98
C GLU A 167 3.66 37.84 -1.81
N GLY A 168 4.78 37.37 -1.32
CA GLY A 168 5.59 38.11 -0.38
C GLY A 168 6.10 39.37 -1.06
N ARG A 169 5.94 40.54 -0.41
CA ARG A 169 6.55 41.77 -0.85
C ARG A 169 8.07 41.57 -0.87
N LYS A 170 8.71 41.83 -2.01
CA LYS A 170 10.15 41.73 -2.11
C LYS A 170 10.76 42.85 -1.29
N ILE A 171 11.43 42.51 -0.20
CA ILE A 171 12.19 43.43 0.64
C ILE A 171 13.52 43.64 -0.04
N ASN A 172 13.81 44.87 -0.47
CA ASN A 172 15.05 45.23 -1.16
C ASN A 172 16.11 45.78 -0.22
N ASP A 173 15.77 46.19 1.01
CA ASP A 173 16.66 46.69 2.00
C ASP A 173 16.23 46.27 3.43
N PHE A 174 17.21 46.00 4.31
CA PHE A 174 16.98 45.66 5.72
C PHE A 174 16.30 46.77 6.54
N ASN A 175 16.36 48.02 6.09
CA ASN A 175 15.71 49.14 6.73
C ASN A 175 14.20 49.18 6.54
N GLU A 176 13.61 48.33 5.70
CA GLU A 176 12.18 48.18 5.51
C GLU A 176 11.50 47.26 6.56
N LEU A 177 12.27 46.75 7.54
CA LEU A 177 11.80 45.80 8.58
C LEU A 177 11.47 46.48 9.92
N SER A 178 11.38 47.79 9.98
CA SER A 178 11.00 48.53 11.21
C SER A 178 9.49 48.74 11.30
#